data_45a1466f16d3ac3d7f41405e2d47a7f1
#
_entry.id   45a1466f16d3ac3d7f41405e2d47a7f1
#
_cell.length_a   1.000
_cell.length_b   1.000
_cell.length_c   1.000
_cell.angle_alpha   90.00
_cell.angle_beta   90.00
_cell.angle_gamma   90.00
#
_symmetry.space_group_name_H-M   'P 1'
#
loop_
_entity.id
_entity.type
_entity.pdbx_description
1 polymer ?
#
loop_
_entity_poly.entity_id
_entity_poly.type
_entity_poly.pdbx_seq_one_letter_code
_entity_poly.pdbx_strand_id
1 'polypeptide(L)'
;MLLLCLILFILLVYFWLAQIQRRKKTFRYRRAPLAPADSEAAAQNQGQVRIGQPKPQWVVKEVLRIKALMGKQAGCRTVAHTFNRLHAPQSVGKTYVHEVIQTHQLELLNLTRDLRGQTPKALPTAVWAMDVTHVAACGKPQTCLGILDHGSRLCIRLTTLINKRSWTLLGHLCLAIGQYGKPRAVRTDNEAIFNSFVFTTFLKLAGIRKQTTPVCAPWCNGRIERFFSTIKPWLRQLVHQSISDVQNALQEAAWFYNHVRPHQNLKGLTPKEARDGLVPEDLHQGARDTLFVQTLDGVLCGYWIRR
;
A
#
# COMPACT_ATOMS: atom_id res chain seq x y z
N MET A 1 -32.71 -20.36 17.90
CA MET A 1 -31.75 -19.42 18.46
C MET A 1 -30.64 -19.02 17.49
N LEU A 2 -29.89 -19.94 16.89
CA LEU A 2 -28.79 -19.62 15.97
C LEU A 2 -29.21 -18.76 14.75
N LEU A 3 -30.38 -19.05 14.15
CA LEU A 3 -30.90 -18.31 13.00
C LEU A 3 -31.27 -16.86 13.37
N LEU A 4 -31.85 -16.66 14.55
CA LEU A 4 -32.23 -15.33 15.05
C LEU A 4 -30.98 -14.46 15.36
N CYS A 5 -29.96 -15.07 15.96
CA CYS A 5 -28.65 -14.40 16.18
C CYS A 5 -27.98 -14.04 14.87
N LEU A 6 -28.08 -14.87 13.83
CA LEU A 6 -27.54 -14.61 12.51
C LEU A 6 -28.27 -13.44 11.83
N ILE A 7 -29.59 -13.40 11.91
CA ILE A 7 -30.42 -12.31 11.36
C ILE A 7 -30.12 -11.00 12.08
N LEU A 8 -30.07 -11.00 13.42
CA LEU A 8 -29.69 -9.81 14.21
C LEU A 8 -28.30 -9.31 13.88
N PHE A 9 -27.33 -10.20 13.72
CA PHE A 9 -25.98 -9.83 13.32
C PHE A 9 -25.94 -9.21 11.91
N ILE A 10 -26.68 -9.78 10.95
CA ILE A 10 -26.80 -9.25 9.59
C ILE A 10 -27.48 -7.87 9.62
N LEU A 11 -28.53 -7.69 10.41
CA LEU A 11 -29.21 -6.40 10.56
C LEU A 11 -28.34 -5.35 11.23
N LEU A 12 -27.59 -5.72 12.25
CA LEU A 12 -26.62 -4.82 12.90
C LEU A 12 -25.49 -4.40 11.96
N VAL A 13 -24.96 -5.33 11.18
CA VAL A 13 -23.96 -5.05 10.16
C VAL A 13 -24.53 -4.16 9.04
N TYR A 14 -25.77 -4.42 8.61
CA TYR A 14 -26.44 -3.61 7.60
C TYR A 14 -26.73 -2.18 8.11
N PHE A 15 -27.27 -2.05 9.32
CA PHE A 15 -27.52 -0.75 9.96
C PHE A 15 -26.21 0.03 10.14
N TRP A 16 -25.12 -0.63 10.55
CA TRP A 16 -23.82 -0.02 10.75
C TRP A 16 -23.18 0.38 9.41
N LEU A 17 -23.30 -0.43 8.36
CA LEU A 17 -22.86 -0.08 7.00
C LEU A 17 -23.67 1.09 6.41
N ALA A 18 -24.96 1.16 6.68
CA ALA A 18 -25.82 2.28 6.28
C ALA A 18 -25.41 3.59 6.97
N GLN A 19 -25.04 3.55 8.24
CA GLN A 19 -24.50 4.69 8.97
C GLN A 19 -23.17 5.17 8.38
N ILE A 20 -22.30 4.26 7.96
CA ILE A 20 -21.03 4.60 7.29
C ILE A 20 -21.27 5.26 5.92
N GLN A 21 -22.30 4.81 5.17
CA GLN A 21 -22.65 5.44 3.90
C GLN A 21 -23.21 6.86 4.08
N ARG A 22 -23.99 7.14 5.13
CA ARG A 22 -24.50 8.48 5.45
C ARG A 22 -23.42 9.49 5.83
N ARG A 23 -22.24 9.01 6.31
CA ARG A 23 -21.08 9.87 6.59
C ARG A 23 -20.20 10.18 5.37
N LYS A 24 -20.58 9.79 4.17
CA LYS A 24 -19.94 10.24 2.93
C LYS A 24 -20.23 11.71 2.70
N LYS A 25 -19.54 12.60 3.41
CA LYS A 25 -19.27 13.95 2.91
C LYS A 25 -18.46 13.79 1.63
N THR A 26 -19.02 14.30 0.55
CA THR A 26 -18.44 14.40 -0.78
C THR A 26 -17.01 14.91 -0.72
N PHE A 27 -16.03 14.01 -0.82
CA PHE A 27 -14.67 14.39 -1.14
C PHE A 27 -14.65 14.79 -2.61
N ARG A 28 -14.66 16.10 -2.88
CA ARG A 28 -14.32 16.62 -4.21
C ARG A 28 -12.87 16.24 -4.48
N TYR A 29 -12.64 15.45 -5.50
CA TYR A 29 -11.33 15.22 -6.08
C TYR A 29 -10.80 16.59 -6.53
N ARG A 30 -9.87 17.18 -5.78
CA ARG A 30 -8.98 18.19 -6.35
C ARG A 30 -8.03 17.42 -7.27
N ARG A 31 -8.14 17.66 -8.57
CA ARG A 31 -7.07 17.34 -9.52
C ARG A 31 -5.80 17.95 -8.93
N ALA A 32 -4.75 17.14 -8.73
CA ALA A 32 -3.44 17.68 -8.49
C ALA A 32 -3.15 18.66 -9.65
N PRO A 33 -2.69 19.88 -9.38
CA PRO A 33 -2.26 20.77 -10.44
C PRO A 33 -1.17 20.03 -11.22
N LEU A 34 -1.36 19.90 -12.52
CA LEU A 34 -0.26 19.65 -13.44
C LEU A 34 0.77 20.73 -13.14
N ALA A 35 2.03 20.35 -12.96
CA ALA A 35 3.12 21.30 -12.85
C ALA A 35 2.94 22.33 -13.97
N PRO A 36 3.14 23.63 -13.71
CA PRO A 36 3.02 24.63 -14.74
C PRO A 36 3.99 24.24 -15.86
N ALA A 37 3.45 23.86 -17.00
CA ALA A 37 4.19 23.89 -18.24
C ALA A 37 4.50 25.36 -18.43
N ASP A 38 5.78 25.69 -18.59
CA ASP A 38 6.22 27.02 -18.98
C ASP A 38 5.42 27.45 -20.20
N SER A 39 4.35 28.19 -19.97
CA SER A 39 3.33 28.53 -20.98
C SER A 39 3.79 29.65 -21.90
N GLU A 40 4.98 30.19 -21.69
CA GLU A 40 5.51 31.27 -22.55
C GLU A 40 6.32 30.76 -23.76
N ALA A 41 6.78 29.49 -23.76
CA ALA A 41 7.48 28.94 -24.93
C ALA A 41 6.56 28.25 -25.95
N ALA A 42 5.28 28.04 -25.62
CA ALA A 42 4.33 27.30 -26.46
C ALA A 42 3.53 28.18 -27.42
N ALA A 43 3.53 29.50 -27.24
CA ALA A 43 2.68 30.42 -28.01
C ALA A 43 3.32 30.95 -29.31
N GLN A 44 4.57 30.64 -29.62
CA GLN A 44 5.27 31.26 -30.77
C GLN A 44 5.68 30.30 -31.90
N ASN A 45 5.20 29.06 -31.94
CA ASN A 45 5.53 28.16 -33.07
C ASN A 45 4.32 27.44 -33.65
N GLN A 46 3.32 28.20 -34.16
CA GLN A 46 2.44 27.74 -35.23
C GLN A 46 3.15 27.94 -36.56
N GLY A 47 3.95 26.99 -37.00
CA GLY A 47 4.64 27.07 -38.27
C GLY A 47 5.38 25.81 -38.64
N GLN A 48 4.80 25.03 -39.55
CA GLN A 48 5.44 24.01 -40.38
C GLN A 48 6.27 22.94 -39.66
N VAL A 49 5.72 21.74 -39.58
CA VAL A 49 6.47 20.50 -39.26
C VAL A 49 7.53 20.29 -40.33
N ARG A 50 8.76 20.74 -40.07
CA ARG A 50 9.93 20.39 -40.91
C ARG A 50 10.36 18.98 -40.55
N ILE A 51 10.29 18.08 -41.54
CA ILE A 51 10.89 16.75 -41.49
C ILE A 51 12.40 16.93 -41.24
N GLY A 52 12.93 16.42 -40.11
CA GLY A 52 14.36 16.36 -39.84
C GLY A 52 14.91 17.17 -38.68
N GLN A 53 14.13 17.92 -37.92
CA GLN A 53 14.65 18.57 -36.71
C GLN A 53 14.72 17.58 -35.53
N PRO A 54 15.82 17.58 -34.75
CA PRO A 54 15.90 16.76 -33.54
C PRO A 54 14.82 17.20 -32.56
N LYS A 55 14.06 16.23 -32.06
CA LYS A 55 13.01 16.52 -31.07
C LYS A 55 13.61 16.97 -29.76
N PRO A 56 12.93 17.86 -29.00
CA PRO A 56 13.41 18.31 -27.71
C PRO A 56 13.76 17.16 -26.77
N GLN A 57 14.75 17.35 -25.91
CA GLN A 57 15.26 16.32 -25.01
C GLN A 57 14.19 15.75 -24.05
N TRP A 58 13.19 16.58 -23.68
CA TRP A 58 12.08 16.11 -22.85
C TRP A 58 11.26 15.01 -23.53
N VAL A 59 11.13 15.03 -24.88
CA VAL A 59 10.42 14.00 -25.64
C VAL A 59 11.15 12.66 -25.52
N VAL A 60 12.48 12.67 -25.60
CA VAL A 60 13.31 11.46 -25.41
C VAL A 60 13.08 10.90 -24.00
N LYS A 61 13.19 11.75 -22.96
CA LYS A 61 12.98 11.35 -21.56
C LYS A 61 11.60 10.78 -21.34
N GLU A 62 10.55 11.38 -21.91
CA GLU A 62 9.18 10.92 -21.75
C GLU A 62 8.90 9.61 -22.50
N VAL A 63 9.45 9.42 -23.68
CA VAL A 63 9.38 8.14 -24.42
C VAL A 63 10.03 7.02 -23.59
N LEU A 64 11.20 7.27 -23.01
CA LEU A 64 11.88 6.30 -22.13
C LEU A 64 11.05 6.02 -20.86
N ARG A 65 10.48 7.05 -20.24
CA ARG A 65 9.61 6.92 -19.07
C ARG A 65 8.37 6.08 -19.37
N ILE A 66 7.67 6.35 -20.47
CA ILE A 66 6.50 5.57 -20.92
C ILE A 66 6.90 4.12 -21.17
N LYS A 67 8.02 3.88 -21.89
CA LYS A 67 8.51 2.52 -22.15
C LYS A 67 8.87 1.78 -20.88
N ALA A 68 9.53 2.43 -19.92
CA ALA A 68 9.88 1.85 -18.62
C ALA A 68 8.64 1.46 -17.81
N LEU A 69 7.62 2.32 -17.78
CA LEU A 69 6.34 2.08 -17.10
C LEU A 69 5.54 0.94 -17.75
N MET A 70 5.45 0.92 -19.07
CA MET A 70 4.70 -0.10 -19.81
C MET A 70 5.42 -1.46 -19.88
N GLY A 71 6.72 -1.49 -19.57
CA GLY A 71 7.52 -2.69 -19.47
C GLY A 71 7.92 -3.30 -20.82
N LYS A 72 8.50 -4.53 -20.73
CA LYS A 72 9.10 -5.20 -21.90
C LYS A 72 8.06 -5.54 -23.00
N GLN A 73 6.84 -5.85 -22.60
CA GLN A 73 5.75 -6.26 -23.51
C GLN A 73 5.24 -5.13 -24.43
N ALA A 74 5.44 -3.87 -24.07
CA ALA A 74 4.98 -2.74 -24.87
C ALA A 74 5.88 -2.54 -26.08
N GLY A 75 5.33 -2.78 -27.28
CA GLY A 75 6.04 -2.50 -28.53
C GLY A 75 6.16 -1.01 -28.82
N CYS A 76 7.11 -0.63 -29.70
CA CYS A 76 7.36 0.78 -30.06
C CYS A 76 6.12 1.50 -30.59
N ARG A 77 5.23 0.79 -31.31
CA ARG A 77 3.96 1.35 -31.80
C ARG A 77 3.03 1.74 -30.64
N THR A 78 2.91 0.88 -29.63
CA THR A 78 2.09 1.12 -28.46
C THR A 78 2.62 2.31 -27.64
N VAL A 79 3.94 2.39 -27.47
CA VAL A 79 4.60 3.53 -26.80
C VAL A 79 4.33 4.82 -27.57
N ALA A 80 4.47 4.81 -28.89
CA ALA A 80 4.20 5.97 -29.74
C ALA A 80 2.75 6.45 -29.60
N HIS A 81 1.79 5.52 -29.70
CA HIS A 81 0.37 5.88 -29.53
C HIS A 81 0.08 6.43 -28.13
N THR A 82 0.68 5.87 -27.10
CA THR A 82 0.52 6.36 -25.72
C THR A 82 1.09 7.77 -25.57
N PHE A 83 2.30 8.00 -26.09
CA PHE A 83 2.89 9.33 -26.08
C PHE A 83 1.98 10.37 -26.79
N ASN A 84 1.54 10.05 -28.00
CA ASN A 84 0.72 10.95 -28.82
C ASN A 84 -0.64 11.30 -28.17
N ARG A 85 -1.18 10.36 -27.38
CA ARG A 85 -2.41 10.62 -26.61
C ARG A 85 -2.19 11.49 -25.37
N LEU A 86 -1.00 11.42 -24.78
CA LEU A 86 -0.68 12.17 -23.56
C LEU A 86 -0.20 13.58 -23.85
N HIS A 87 0.45 13.79 -24.99
CA HIS A 87 1.19 15.02 -25.29
C HIS A 87 0.78 15.71 -26.62
N ALA A 88 -0.48 15.53 -27.05
CA ALA A 88 -0.96 16.29 -28.21
C ALA A 88 -0.80 17.81 -27.98
N PRO A 89 -0.38 18.59 -28.97
CA PRO A 89 -0.20 18.24 -30.40
C PRO A 89 1.15 17.60 -30.76
N GLN A 90 2.05 17.42 -29.81
CA GLN A 90 3.32 16.73 -30.06
C GLN A 90 3.11 15.27 -30.42
N SER A 91 3.79 14.79 -31.46
CA SER A 91 3.65 13.41 -31.91
C SER A 91 5.00 12.74 -32.19
N VAL A 92 5.06 11.44 -31.94
CA VAL A 92 6.22 10.59 -32.26
C VAL A 92 5.79 9.39 -33.09
N GLY A 93 6.62 8.99 -34.04
CA GLY A 93 6.40 7.78 -34.84
C GLY A 93 7.05 6.55 -34.24
N LYS A 94 6.64 5.35 -34.68
CA LYS A 94 7.21 4.06 -34.26
C LYS A 94 8.73 4.01 -34.45
N THR A 95 9.24 4.51 -35.57
CA THR A 95 10.68 4.49 -35.95
C THR A 95 11.47 5.34 -34.96
N TYR A 96 10.99 6.55 -34.67
CA TYR A 96 11.62 7.43 -33.66
C TYR A 96 11.68 6.77 -32.28
N VAL A 97 10.57 6.20 -31.81
CA VAL A 97 10.53 5.48 -30.52
C VAL A 97 11.54 4.32 -30.52
N HIS A 98 11.64 3.57 -31.59
CA HIS A 98 12.61 2.48 -31.72
C HIS A 98 14.04 2.99 -31.60
N GLU A 99 14.38 4.04 -32.32
CA GLU A 99 15.70 4.69 -32.32
C GLU A 99 16.05 5.19 -30.91
N VAL A 100 15.15 5.93 -30.27
CA VAL A 100 15.33 6.40 -28.87
C VAL A 100 15.61 5.23 -27.92
N ILE A 101 14.84 4.14 -28.01
CA ILE A 101 15.02 2.97 -27.15
C ILE A 101 16.39 2.31 -27.40
N GLN A 102 16.81 2.19 -28.65
CA GLN A 102 18.11 1.59 -29.00
C GLN A 102 19.29 2.46 -28.54
N THR A 103 19.20 3.77 -28.73
CA THR A 103 20.26 4.70 -28.36
C THR A 103 20.41 4.84 -26.84
N HIS A 104 19.30 4.76 -26.08
CA HIS A 104 19.27 5.03 -24.64
C HIS A 104 19.00 3.77 -23.79
N GLN A 105 19.54 2.60 -24.20
CA GLN A 105 19.28 1.33 -23.51
C GLN A 105 19.68 1.33 -22.03
N LEU A 106 20.84 1.92 -21.68
CA LEU A 106 21.32 1.99 -20.29
C LEU A 106 20.43 2.89 -19.44
N GLU A 107 20.01 4.03 -19.97
CA GLU A 107 19.09 4.94 -19.29
C GLU A 107 17.73 4.28 -19.06
N LEU A 108 17.22 3.57 -20.05
CA LEU A 108 15.99 2.80 -19.95
C LEU A 108 16.08 1.68 -18.89
N LEU A 109 17.23 0.99 -18.79
CA LEU A 109 17.47 -0.03 -17.76
C LEU A 109 17.46 0.57 -16.35
N ASN A 110 18.14 1.70 -16.16
CA ASN A 110 18.17 2.42 -14.89
C ASN A 110 16.75 2.91 -14.52
N LEU A 111 16.08 3.62 -15.42
CA LEU A 111 14.68 4.04 -15.26
C LEU A 111 13.75 2.87 -14.93
N THR A 112 13.90 1.74 -15.63
CA THR A 112 13.09 0.54 -15.38
C THR A 112 13.36 -0.04 -13.99
N ARG A 113 14.61 0.01 -13.51
CA ARG A 113 15.00 -0.42 -12.16
C ARG A 113 14.39 0.51 -11.11
N ASP A 114 14.52 1.82 -11.29
CA ASP A 114 14.01 2.83 -10.37
C ASP A 114 12.49 2.83 -10.29
N LEU A 115 11.81 2.71 -11.44
CA LEU A 115 10.36 2.63 -11.50
C LEU A 115 9.80 1.29 -11.00
N ARG A 116 10.53 0.18 -11.15
CA ARG A 116 10.15 -1.12 -10.56
C ARG A 116 10.37 -1.15 -9.05
N GLY A 117 11.37 -0.41 -8.55
CA GLY A 117 11.53 -0.17 -7.12
C GLY A 117 10.40 0.71 -6.55
N GLN A 118 9.79 1.54 -7.36
CA GLN A 118 8.62 2.33 -7.04
C GLN A 118 7.35 1.51 -7.36
N THR A 119 7.03 0.52 -6.53
CA THR A 119 5.65 0.00 -6.51
C THR A 119 4.72 1.20 -6.41
N PRO A 120 3.68 1.33 -7.27
CA PRO A 120 2.76 2.46 -7.21
C PRO A 120 2.34 2.66 -5.75
N LYS A 121 2.56 3.87 -5.22
CA LYS A 121 2.15 4.19 -3.86
C LYS A 121 0.64 4.01 -3.80
N ALA A 122 0.19 2.91 -3.20
CA ALA A 122 -1.22 2.79 -2.89
C ALA A 122 -1.55 3.93 -1.94
N LEU A 123 -2.62 4.67 -2.24
CA LEU A 123 -3.13 5.68 -1.32
C LEU A 123 -3.37 5.03 0.05
N PRO A 124 -3.09 5.72 1.16
CA PRO A 124 -3.44 5.24 2.48
C PRO A 124 -4.91 4.79 2.50
N THR A 125 -5.22 3.67 3.17
CA THR A 125 -6.54 3.03 3.21
C THR A 125 -7.08 2.43 1.91
N ALA A 126 -6.37 2.51 0.80
CA ALA A 126 -6.87 1.96 -0.45
C ALA A 126 -6.86 0.42 -0.46
N VAL A 127 -5.77 -0.19 0.00
CA VAL A 127 -5.60 -1.65 -0.02
C VAL A 127 -5.04 -2.10 1.32
N TRP A 128 -5.72 -3.02 1.98
CA TRP A 128 -5.22 -3.70 3.17
C TRP A 128 -4.76 -5.11 2.83
N ALA A 129 -3.59 -5.50 3.30
CA ALA A 129 -3.17 -6.89 3.28
C ALA A 129 -3.60 -7.55 4.58
N MET A 130 -4.17 -8.75 4.48
CA MET A 130 -4.47 -9.63 5.61
C MET A 130 -3.73 -10.94 5.43
N ASP A 131 -3.10 -11.39 6.48
CA ASP A 131 -2.38 -12.66 6.47
C ASP A 131 -2.26 -13.22 7.89
N VAL A 132 -2.09 -14.53 7.98
CA VAL A 132 -2.00 -15.28 9.23
C VAL A 132 -0.60 -15.83 9.39
N THR A 133 -0.06 -15.72 10.59
CA THR A 133 1.26 -16.25 10.89
C THR A 133 1.26 -16.97 12.22
N HIS A 134 2.37 -17.64 12.55
CA HIS A 134 2.55 -18.32 13.82
C HIS A 134 3.71 -17.69 14.59
N VAL A 135 3.51 -17.52 15.88
CA VAL A 135 4.51 -17.07 16.86
C VAL A 135 4.63 -18.16 17.93
N ALA A 136 5.83 -18.49 18.33
CA ALA A 136 6.03 -19.45 19.42
C ALA A 136 5.57 -18.83 20.76
N ALA A 137 4.73 -19.53 21.48
CA ALA A 137 4.26 -19.12 22.80
C ALA A 137 4.02 -20.34 23.67
N CYS A 138 4.53 -20.37 24.88
CA CYS A 138 4.35 -21.47 25.84
C CYS A 138 4.69 -22.87 25.22
N GLY A 139 5.76 -22.92 24.41
CA GLY A 139 6.15 -24.16 23.72
C GLY A 139 5.23 -24.60 22.57
N LYS A 140 4.19 -23.82 22.24
CA LYS A 140 3.23 -24.12 21.16
C LYS A 140 3.15 -22.97 20.15
N PRO A 141 2.86 -23.26 18.86
CA PRO A 141 2.64 -22.21 17.86
C PRO A 141 1.29 -21.53 18.10
N GLN A 142 1.31 -20.26 18.45
CA GLN A 142 0.12 -19.41 18.55
C GLN A 142 -0.16 -18.76 17.20
N THR A 143 -1.38 -18.93 16.71
CA THR A 143 -1.83 -18.29 15.45
C THR A 143 -2.10 -16.80 15.67
N CYS A 144 -1.55 -15.96 14.81
CA CYS A 144 -1.69 -14.50 14.85
C CYS A 144 -2.16 -13.96 13.51
N LEU A 145 -3.05 -12.98 13.55
CA LEU A 145 -3.53 -12.23 12.38
C LEU A 145 -2.79 -10.90 12.29
N GLY A 146 -2.30 -10.58 11.09
CA GLY A 146 -1.84 -9.26 10.72
C GLY A 146 -2.76 -8.59 9.70
N ILE A 147 -3.06 -7.31 9.89
CA ILE A 147 -3.71 -6.44 8.89
C ILE A 147 -2.82 -5.23 8.70
N LEU A 148 -2.35 -5.03 7.47
CA LEU A 148 -1.40 -3.99 7.11
C LEU A 148 -1.97 -3.10 5.99
N ASP A 149 -1.88 -1.78 6.16
CA ASP A 149 -2.19 -0.84 5.06
C ASP A 149 -1.04 -0.84 4.04
N HIS A 150 -1.37 -1.12 2.79
CA HIS A 150 -0.38 -1.15 1.70
C HIS A 150 0.22 0.22 1.39
N GLY A 151 -0.52 1.30 1.60
CA GLY A 151 -0.06 2.66 1.32
C GLY A 151 0.96 3.16 2.34
N SER A 152 0.49 3.32 3.56
CA SER A 152 1.27 3.87 4.68
C SER A 152 2.16 2.86 5.39
N ARG A 153 2.01 1.56 5.13
CA ARG A 153 2.64 0.46 5.90
C ARG A 153 2.13 0.36 7.34
N LEU A 154 1.09 1.09 7.70
CA LEU A 154 0.54 1.05 9.04
C LEU A 154 0.08 -0.37 9.37
N CYS A 155 0.56 -0.90 10.49
CA CYS A 155 -0.02 -2.08 11.11
C CYS A 155 -1.38 -1.68 11.72
N ILE A 156 -2.46 -2.04 11.03
CA ILE A 156 -3.84 -1.74 11.44
C ILE A 156 -4.25 -2.65 12.59
N ARG A 157 -3.86 -3.92 12.51
CA ARG A 157 -4.15 -4.91 13.55
C ARG A 157 -3.10 -5.99 13.57
N LEU A 158 -2.66 -6.33 14.77
CA LEU A 158 -1.80 -7.47 15.05
C LEU A 158 -2.33 -8.12 16.33
N THR A 159 -2.79 -9.37 16.23
CA THR A 159 -3.52 -9.99 17.33
C THR A 159 -3.42 -11.51 17.28
N THR A 160 -3.48 -12.16 18.43
CA THR A 160 -3.66 -13.60 18.53
C THR A 160 -5.07 -13.99 18.08
N LEU A 161 -5.20 -15.17 17.49
CA LEU A 161 -6.47 -15.75 17.11
C LEU A 161 -6.84 -16.88 18.06
N ILE A 162 -8.08 -16.89 18.56
CA ILE A 162 -8.65 -17.99 19.35
C ILE A 162 -8.81 -19.23 18.47
N ASN A 163 -9.16 -19.02 17.22
CA ASN A 163 -9.28 -20.09 16.22
C ASN A 163 -9.06 -19.52 14.80
N LYS A 164 -8.68 -20.40 13.87
CA LYS A 164 -8.46 -20.05 12.47
C LYS A 164 -9.75 -20.23 11.65
N ARG A 165 -10.84 -19.52 12.04
CA ARG A 165 -12.13 -19.56 11.34
C ARG A 165 -12.39 -18.24 10.61
N SER A 166 -13.08 -18.30 9.48
CA SER A 166 -13.41 -17.11 8.68
C SER A 166 -14.22 -16.06 9.46
N TRP A 167 -15.12 -16.48 10.36
CA TRP A 167 -15.88 -15.58 11.23
C TRP A 167 -14.98 -14.77 12.19
N THR A 168 -13.95 -15.43 12.75
CA THR A 168 -12.98 -14.76 13.63
C THR A 168 -12.20 -13.69 12.85
N LEU A 169 -11.76 -14.02 11.63
CA LEU A 169 -11.08 -13.06 10.76
C LEU A 169 -11.97 -11.89 10.38
N LEU A 170 -13.25 -12.15 10.06
CA LEU A 170 -14.23 -11.11 9.76
C LEU A 170 -14.47 -10.21 10.96
N GLY A 171 -14.57 -10.74 12.17
CA GLY A 171 -14.69 -9.94 13.39
C GLY A 171 -13.55 -8.95 13.52
N HIS A 172 -12.30 -9.39 13.31
CA HIS A 172 -11.13 -8.52 13.34
C HIS A 172 -11.11 -7.51 12.20
N LEU A 173 -11.56 -7.89 10.99
CA LEU A 173 -11.69 -6.98 9.87
C LEU A 173 -12.76 -5.90 10.14
N CYS A 174 -13.90 -6.26 10.70
CA CYS A 174 -14.94 -5.31 11.08
C CYS A 174 -14.44 -4.30 12.12
N LEU A 175 -13.71 -4.76 13.15
CA LEU A 175 -13.10 -3.88 14.15
C LEU A 175 -12.11 -2.92 13.51
N ALA A 176 -11.27 -3.41 12.59
CA ALA A 176 -10.33 -2.60 11.82
C ALA A 176 -11.05 -1.55 10.96
N ILE A 177 -12.13 -1.93 10.28
CA ILE A 177 -12.96 -1.01 9.48
C ILE A 177 -13.60 0.06 10.37
N GLY A 178 -14.08 -0.30 11.55
CA GLY A 178 -14.66 0.65 12.51
C GLY A 178 -13.66 1.72 12.95
N GLN A 179 -12.41 1.33 13.16
CA GLN A 179 -11.36 2.22 13.66
C GLN A 179 -10.71 3.06 12.54
N TYR A 180 -10.47 2.48 11.38
CA TYR A 180 -9.65 3.10 10.34
C TYR A 180 -10.42 3.45 9.06
N GLY A 181 -11.69 3.14 8.99
CA GLY A 181 -12.51 3.29 7.78
C GLY A 181 -12.38 2.10 6.84
N LYS A 182 -13.27 2.04 5.85
CA LYS A 182 -13.38 0.92 4.90
C LYS A 182 -12.31 1.00 3.81
N PRO A 183 -11.50 -0.06 3.58
CA PRO A 183 -10.59 -0.11 2.45
C PRO A 183 -11.34 -0.31 1.13
N ARG A 184 -10.72 0.06 0.01
CA ARG A 184 -11.24 -0.25 -1.34
C ARG A 184 -11.05 -1.73 -1.69
N ALA A 185 -9.98 -2.32 -1.19
CA ALA A 185 -9.67 -3.72 -1.42
C ALA A 185 -8.97 -4.36 -0.22
N VAL A 186 -9.20 -5.66 -0.06
CA VAL A 186 -8.47 -6.51 0.88
C VAL A 186 -7.68 -7.53 0.06
N ARG A 187 -6.38 -7.60 0.30
CA ARG A 187 -5.47 -8.56 -0.32
C ARG A 187 -5.15 -9.66 0.67
N THR A 188 -5.29 -10.90 0.22
CA THR A 188 -5.02 -12.11 0.99
C THR A 188 -4.23 -13.09 0.14
N ASP A 189 -3.66 -14.09 0.78
CA ASP A 189 -3.20 -15.29 0.11
C ASP A 189 -4.38 -16.18 -0.36
N ASN A 190 -4.06 -17.36 -0.86
CA ASN A 190 -5.03 -18.37 -1.32
C ASN A 190 -5.50 -19.34 -0.24
N GLU A 191 -5.24 -19.08 1.05
CA GLU A 191 -5.75 -19.95 2.11
C GLU A 191 -7.27 -20.11 2.07
N ALA A 192 -7.76 -21.31 2.37
CA ALA A 192 -9.18 -21.65 2.34
C ALA A 192 -10.04 -20.73 3.22
N ILE A 193 -9.49 -20.24 4.34
CA ILE A 193 -10.20 -19.34 5.26
C ILE A 193 -10.57 -18.00 4.61
N PHE A 194 -9.71 -17.46 3.74
CA PHE A 194 -9.97 -16.24 2.99
C PHE A 194 -10.80 -16.49 1.72
N ASN A 195 -10.89 -17.74 1.26
CA ASN A 195 -11.70 -18.15 0.11
C ASN A 195 -13.06 -18.69 0.51
N SER A 196 -13.38 -18.75 1.79
CA SER A 196 -14.67 -19.22 2.29
C SER A 196 -15.83 -18.37 1.76
N PHE A 197 -16.98 -19.01 1.58
CA PHE A 197 -18.21 -18.34 1.17
C PHE A 197 -18.56 -17.14 2.07
N VAL A 198 -18.41 -17.32 3.38
CA VAL A 198 -18.70 -16.29 4.38
C VAL A 198 -17.81 -15.06 4.19
N PHE A 199 -16.49 -15.27 4.05
CA PHE A 199 -15.52 -14.17 3.91
C PHE A 199 -15.73 -13.42 2.60
N THR A 200 -15.90 -14.14 1.49
CA THR A 200 -16.07 -13.54 0.15
C THR A 200 -17.41 -12.81 0.03
N THR A 201 -18.49 -13.39 0.58
CA THR A 201 -19.82 -12.75 0.59
C THR A 201 -19.82 -11.47 1.42
N PHE A 202 -19.18 -11.48 2.60
CA PHE A 202 -19.04 -10.26 3.40
C PHE A 202 -18.31 -9.15 2.63
N LEU A 203 -17.18 -9.44 2.01
CA LEU A 203 -16.43 -8.44 1.23
C LEU A 203 -17.28 -7.88 0.09
N LYS A 204 -18.01 -8.73 -0.63
CA LYS A 204 -18.92 -8.34 -1.71
C LYS A 204 -20.04 -7.41 -1.20
N LEU A 205 -20.71 -7.77 -0.13
CA LEU A 205 -21.78 -6.96 0.48
C LEU A 205 -21.23 -5.63 1.03
N ALA A 206 -20.05 -5.64 1.61
CA ALA A 206 -19.37 -4.44 2.08
C ALA A 206 -18.83 -3.56 0.93
N GLY A 207 -18.89 -3.98 -0.33
CA GLY A 207 -18.32 -3.28 -1.47
C GLY A 207 -16.81 -3.18 -1.39
N ILE A 208 -16.14 -4.19 -0.83
CA ILE A 208 -14.68 -4.30 -0.71
C ILE A 208 -14.20 -5.30 -1.75
N ARG A 209 -13.29 -4.86 -2.64
CA ARG A 209 -12.72 -5.76 -3.65
C ARG A 209 -11.77 -6.74 -2.99
N LYS A 210 -11.99 -8.03 -3.20
CA LYS A 210 -11.01 -9.05 -2.86
C LYS A 210 -9.91 -9.09 -3.90
N GLN A 211 -8.66 -9.09 -3.44
CA GLN A 211 -7.47 -9.29 -4.27
C GLN A 211 -6.75 -10.53 -3.74
N THR A 212 -6.78 -11.61 -4.50
CA THR A 212 -6.03 -12.82 -4.16
C THR A 212 -4.68 -12.75 -4.82
N THR A 213 -3.61 -13.11 -4.11
CA THR A 213 -2.27 -13.23 -4.67
C THR A 213 -2.28 -14.35 -5.70
N PRO A 214 -1.86 -14.11 -6.97
CA PRO A 214 -1.76 -15.17 -7.95
C PRO A 214 -0.83 -16.27 -7.47
N VAL A 215 -1.11 -17.51 -7.85
CA VAL A 215 -0.23 -18.65 -7.60
C VAL A 215 1.14 -18.33 -8.20
N CYS A 216 2.23 -18.59 -7.48
CA CYS A 216 3.60 -18.28 -7.88
C CYS A 216 3.95 -16.78 -8.01
N ALA A 217 3.21 -15.87 -7.36
CA ALA A 217 3.53 -14.45 -7.30
C ALA A 217 3.73 -13.93 -5.87
N PRO A 218 4.70 -14.46 -5.09
CA PRO A 218 4.90 -14.09 -3.67
C PRO A 218 5.18 -12.60 -3.47
N TRP A 219 5.79 -11.92 -4.45
CA TRP A 219 6.04 -10.48 -4.38
C TRP A 219 4.76 -9.63 -4.22
N CYS A 220 3.60 -10.16 -4.61
CA CYS A 220 2.33 -9.45 -4.42
C CYS A 220 1.96 -9.32 -2.93
N ASN A 221 2.38 -10.27 -2.07
CA ASN A 221 2.14 -10.24 -0.63
C ASN A 221 3.38 -9.81 0.18
N GLY A 222 4.49 -9.53 -0.48
CA GLY A 222 5.81 -9.25 0.12
C GLY A 222 5.82 -8.12 1.15
N ARG A 223 4.79 -7.28 1.22
CA ARG A 223 4.70 -6.20 2.22
C ARG A 223 4.33 -6.73 3.59
N ILE A 224 3.32 -7.59 3.68
CA ILE A 224 2.91 -8.20 4.95
C ILE A 224 3.89 -9.29 5.36
N GLU A 225 4.47 -10.01 4.42
CA GLU A 225 5.56 -10.96 4.69
C GLU A 225 6.77 -10.26 5.31
N ARG A 226 7.19 -9.11 4.75
CA ARG A 226 8.26 -8.29 5.32
C ARG A 226 7.90 -7.70 6.68
N PHE A 227 6.64 -7.34 6.88
CA PHE A 227 6.15 -6.93 8.19
C PHE A 227 6.33 -8.06 9.22
N PHE A 228 5.87 -9.27 8.92
CA PHE A 228 6.06 -10.41 9.81
C PHE A 228 7.55 -10.78 10.01
N SER A 229 8.37 -10.67 8.96
CA SER A 229 9.81 -10.87 9.06
C SER A 229 10.48 -9.86 10.00
N THR A 230 9.90 -8.67 10.16
CA THR A 230 10.36 -7.66 11.12
C THR A 230 9.89 -7.98 12.54
N ILE A 231 8.62 -8.34 12.73
CA ILE A 231 8.02 -8.52 14.06
C ILE A 231 8.48 -9.84 14.73
N LYS A 232 8.56 -10.93 13.97
CA LYS A 232 8.90 -12.24 14.54
C LYS A 232 10.23 -12.30 15.29
N PRO A 233 11.34 -11.73 14.81
CA PRO A 233 12.60 -11.69 15.55
C PRO A 233 12.49 -10.95 16.88
N TRP A 234 11.67 -9.89 16.96
CA TRP A 234 11.45 -9.14 18.20
C TRP A 234 10.76 -10.01 19.25
N LEU A 235 9.69 -10.69 18.84
CA LEU A 235 8.91 -11.56 19.74
C LEU A 235 9.67 -12.82 20.19
N ARG A 236 10.61 -13.33 19.37
CA ARG A 236 11.42 -14.50 19.72
C ARG A 236 12.41 -14.25 20.86
N GLN A 237 12.72 -13.00 21.16
CA GLN A 237 13.63 -12.62 22.23
C GLN A 237 12.93 -12.63 23.60
N LEU A 238 11.62 -12.79 23.63
CA LEU A 238 10.81 -12.78 24.84
C LEU A 238 10.38 -14.19 25.23
N VAL A 239 10.28 -14.42 26.52
CA VAL A 239 9.68 -15.63 27.08
C VAL A 239 8.20 -15.37 27.34
N HIS A 240 7.33 -15.97 26.54
CA HIS A 240 5.89 -15.85 26.69
C HIS A 240 5.35 -16.99 27.56
N GLN A 241 4.85 -16.66 28.74
CA GLN A 241 4.28 -17.62 29.70
C GLN A 241 2.79 -17.87 29.45
N SER A 242 2.10 -16.92 28.82
CA SER A 242 0.67 -16.99 28.54
C SER A 242 0.32 -16.44 27.15
N ILE A 243 -0.90 -16.74 26.66
CA ILE A 243 -1.43 -16.14 25.44
C ILE A 243 -1.63 -14.63 25.60
N SER A 244 -1.97 -14.15 26.83
CA SER A 244 -2.07 -12.74 27.12
C SER A 244 -0.75 -12.02 26.98
N ASP A 245 0.37 -12.61 27.38
CA ASP A 245 1.69 -12.03 27.23
C ASP A 245 2.04 -11.87 25.74
N VAL A 246 1.72 -12.88 24.92
CA VAL A 246 1.87 -12.78 23.45
C VAL A 246 1.03 -11.64 22.92
N GLN A 247 -0.23 -11.52 23.35
CA GLN A 247 -1.13 -10.45 22.87
C GLN A 247 -0.59 -9.06 23.25
N ASN A 248 -0.08 -8.88 24.46
CA ASN A 248 0.53 -7.64 24.92
C ASN A 248 1.80 -7.32 24.09
N ALA A 249 2.68 -8.31 23.92
CA ALA A 249 3.88 -8.17 23.10
C ALA A 249 3.57 -7.82 21.64
N LEU A 250 2.52 -8.38 21.07
CA LEU A 250 2.05 -8.02 19.72
C LEU A 250 1.56 -6.57 19.65
N GLN A 251 0.87 -6.08 20.68
CA GLN A 251 0.41 -4.69 20.75
C GLN A 251 1.57 -3.70 20.87
N GLU A 252 2.53 -3.99 21.73
CA GLU A 252 3.74 -3.17 21.90
C GLU A 252 4.58 -3.15 20.61
N ALA A 253 4.78 -4.31 19.97
CA ALA A 253 5.49 -4.42 18.71
C ALA A 253 4.79 -3.63 17.59
N ALA A 254 3.46 -3.71 17.50
CA ALA A 254 2.69 -2.96 16.53
C ALA A 254 2.74 -1.45 16.79
N TRP A 255 2.69 -1.05 18.05
CA TRP A 255 2.82 0.35 18.44
C TRP A 255 4.21 0.91 18.07
N PHE A 256 5.29 0.21 18.46
CA PHE A 256 6.66 0.61 18.11
C PHE A 256 6.88 0.66 16.60
N TYR A 257 6.39 -0.34 15.87
CA TYR A 257 6.45 -0.39 14.42
C TYR A 257 5.77 0.83 13.77
N ASN A 258 4.61 1.22 14.29
CA ASN A 258 3.81 2.30 13.73
C ASN A 258 4.33 3.70 14.07
N HIS A 259 4.85 3.90 15.28
CA HIS A 259 5.10 5.23 15.82
C HIS A 259 6.58 5.58 15.97
N VAL A 260 7.45 4.57 16.12
CA VAL A 260 8.86 4.80 16.46
C VAL A 260 9.79 4.40 15.33
N ARG A 261 9.48 3.31 14.63
CA ARG A 261 10.37 2.77 13.62
C ARG A 261 10.29 3.51 12.28
N PRO A 262 11.37 4.21 11.83
CA PRO A 262 11.41 4.80 10.49
C PRO A 262 11.46 3.72 9.42
N HIS A 263 10.83 3.98 8.29
CA HIS A 263 10.79 3.06 7.16
C HIS A 263 11.52 3.60 5.94
N GLN A 264 12.47 2.84 5.41
CA GLN A 264 13.23 3.20 4.21
C GLN A 264 12.30 3.46 3.01
N ASN A 265 11.28 2.61 2.79
CA ASN A 265 10.33 2.77 1.69
C ASN A 265 9.37 3.96 1.88
N LEU A 266 9.33 4.55 3.05
CA LEU A 266 8.62 5.78 3.38
C LEU A 266 9.58 6.98 3.49
N LYS A 267 10.82 6.82 3.01
CA LYS A 267 11.87 7.85 3.05
C LYS A 267 12.13 8.39 4.46
N GLY A 268 12.11 7.53 5.47
CA GLY A 268 12.37 7.88 6.86
C GLY A 268 11.13 8.20 7.71
N LEU A 269 9.94 8.33 7.11
CA LEU A 269 8.71 8.45 7.88
C LEU A 269 8.36 7.15 8.61
N THR A 270 7.72 7.27 9.74
CA THR A 270 7.04 6.15 10.39
C THR A 270 5.72 5.85 9.66
N PRO A 271 5.16 4.62 9.79
CA PRO A 271 3.86 4.28 9.20
C PRO A 271 2.73 5.22 9.64
N LYS A 272 2.75 5.68 10.88
CA LYS A 272 1.74 6.61 11.40
C LYS A 272 1.86 7.97 10.76
N GLU A 273 3.06 8.54 10.66
CA GLU A 273 3.31 9.81 9.96
C GLU A 273 2.86 9.74 8.50
N ALA A 274 3.23 8.68 7.77
CA ALA A 274 2.79 8.48 6.40
C ALA A 274 1.26 8.33 6.26
N ARG A 275 0.60 7.75 7.27
CA ARG A 275 -0.86 7.64 7.32
C ARG A 275 -1.52 9.00 7.56
N ASP A 276 -0.93 9.83 8.40
CA ASP A 276 -1.41 11.16 8.72
C ASP A 276 -1.18 12.16 7.58
N GLY A 277 -0.49 11.73 6.52
CA GLY A 277 -0.27 12.53 5.32
C GLY A 277 1.00 13.37 5.33
N LEU A 278 1.89 13.15 6.30
CA LEU A 278 3.20 13.79 6.30
C LEU A 278 3.99 13.34 5.06
N VAL A 279 4.79 14.24 4.54
CA VAL A 279 5.74 13.97 3.46
C VAL A 279 7.18 14.02 3.98
N PRO A 280 8.15 13.41 3.30
CA PRO A 280 9.53 13.37 3.77
C PRO A 280 10.15 14.74 4.04
N GLU A 281 9.70 15.75 3.33
CA GLU A 281 10.11 17.15 3.47
C GLU A 281 9.74 17.72 4.85
N ASP A 282 8.64 17.22 5.46
CA ASP A 282 8.20 17.63 6.80
C ASP A 282 9.12 17.12 7.91
N LEU A 283 10.01 16.15 7.60
CA LEU A 283 10.97 15.62 8.59
C LEU A 283 11.95 16.69 9.10
N HIS A 284 12.17 17.74 8.32
CA HIS A 284 13.03 18.88 8.70
C HIS A 284 12.34 19.92 9.57
N GLN A 285 11.01 19.83 9.69
CA GLN A 285 10.26 20.71 10.59
C GLN A 285 10.43 20.23 12.03
N GLY A 286 10.58 21.18 12.97
CA GLY A 286 10.87 20.89 14.36
C GLY A 286 9.86 19.92 15.01
N ALA A 287 10.36 18.99 15.79
CA ALA A 287 9.54 18.11 16.59
C ALA A 287 8.86 18.90 17.72
N ARG A 288 7.59 18.65 18.00
CA ARG A 288 6.90 19.21 19.19
C ARG A 288 7.44 18.60 20.45
N ASP A 289 7.76 17.32 20.40
CA ASP A 289 8.21 16.54 21.54
C ASP A 289 8.98 15.32 21.06
N THR A 290 10.02 14.93 21.81
CA THR A 290 10.86 13.77 21.52
C THR A 290 11.05 12.95 22.76
N LEU A 291 10.56 11.73 22.77
CA LEU A 291 10.62 10.82 23.91
C LEU A 291 11.48 9.60 23.55
N PHE A 292 12.42 9.25 24.43
CA PHE A 292 13.06 7.95 24.36
C PHE A 292 12.11 6.90 24.93
N VAL A 293 11.82 5.87 24.16
CA VAL A 293 10.86 4.82 24.50
C VAL A 293 11.51 3.44 24.44
N GLN A 294 11.11 2.60 25.37
CA GLN A 294 11.48 1.19 25.42
C GLN A 294 10.20 0.37 25.44
N THR A 295 10.17 -0.70 24.66
CA THR A 295 9.06 -1.66 24.61
C THR A 295 9.61 -3.08 24.53
N LEU A 296 8.75 -4.07 24.77
CA LEU A 296 9.13 -5.49 24.79
C LEU A 296 10.28 -5.75 25.78
N ASP A 297 10.11 -5.33 27.04
CA ASP A 297 11.10 -5.48 28.11
C ASP A 297 12.51 -4.96 27.72
N GLY A 298 12.56 -3.87 26.95
CA GLY A 298 13.80 -3.25 26.51
C GLY A 298 14.40 -3.85 25.22
N VAL A 299 13.79 -4.86 24.63
CA VAL A 299 14.21 -5.41 23.32
C VAL A 299 14.15 -4.37 22.22
N LEU A 300 13.16 -3.49 22.26
CA LEU A 300 13.01 -2.39 21.33
C LEU A 300 13.20 -1.05 22.02
N CYS A 301 14.18 -0.29 21.53
CA CYS A 301 14.48 1.05 22.02
C CYS A 301 14.50 2.02 20.83
N GLY A 302 14.02 3.25 21.04
CA GLY A 302 14.04 4.26 20.00
C GLY A 302 13.49 5.60 20.44
N TYR A 303 13.54 6.57 19.55
CA TYR A 303 12.98 7.90 19.79
C TYR A 303 11.63 8.03 19.12
N TRP A 304 10.59 8.28 19.92
CA TRP A 304 9.30 8.66 19.40
C TRP A 304 9.25 10.18 19.22
N ILE A 305 9.20 10.62 17.98
CA ILE A 305 9.17 12.03 17.60
C ILE A 305 7.72 12.39 17.30
N ARG A 306 7.14 13.25 18.13
CA ARG A 306 5.78 13.78 17.90
C ARG A 306 5.86 15.08 17.10
N ARG A 307 5.11 15.16 16.02
CA ARG A 307 5.06 16.29 15.09
C ARG A 307 3.67 16.90 15.04
#